data_96cd2d0165a1113027a30f06614b3d39
#
_entry.id   96cd2d0165a1113027a30f06614b3d39
#
_cell.length_a   1.000
_cell.length_b   1.000
_cell.length_c   1.000
_cell.angle_alpha   90.00
_cell.angle_beta   90.00
_cell.angle_gamma   90.00
#
_symmetry.space_group_name_H-M   'P 1'
#
loop_
_entity.id
_entity.type
_entity.pdbx_description
1 polymer ?
#
loop_
_entity_poly.entity_id
_entity_poly.type
_entity_poly.pdbx_seq_one_letter_code
_entity_poly.pdbx_strand_id
1 'polypeptide(L)'
;MAITVNQIAEQCGVSRTTVLRALNGGSVSKDTKERILQVAKDNNYRPNLLARSLNHGRTMSLGVVTINIENMYFVQSLNTINKEADKRGYFTNIVVCDDSLEWEKKLIQGLAERQMEGILINPINKGKEFEDFLLSLHVPVVCIGNQVSEKITTVQVNEMVATMDAVKHIVSKGYEKILFICPPLEMKEVKNTYTHEQRELGFRNAMGMYPDVNMHVIGKNEFLQEVQTV
;
A
#
# COMPACT_ATOMS: atom_id res chain seq x y z
N MET A 1 7.46 0.60 36.52
CA MET A 1 7.12 1.71 35.58
C MET A 1 8.35 2.00 34.75
N ALA A 2 8.24 2.21 33.44
CA ALA A 2 9.40 2.54 32.61
C ALA A 2 9.90 3.96 32.97
N ILE A 3 11.23 4.14 33.06
CA ILE A 3 11.85 5.44 33.34
C ILE A 3 11.50 6.47 32.26
N THR A 4 11.28 7.72 32.66
CA THR A 4 10.98 8.84 31.77
C THR A 4 12.22 9.65 31.45
N VAL A 5 12.18 10.47 30.38
CA VAL A 5 13.26 11.42 30.02
C VAL A 5 13.57 12.38 31.17
N ASN A 6 12.56 12.79 31.95
CA ASN A 6 12.75 13.68 33.10
C ASN A 6 13.54 12.98 34.21
N GLN A 7 13.24 11.72 34.52
CA GLN A 7 13.97 10.95 35.53
C GLN A 7 15.42 10.65 35.09
N ILE A 8 15.66 10.42 33.80
CA ILE A 8 17.03 10.29 33.26
C ILE A 8 17.78 11.61 33.43
N ALA A 9 17.11 12.75 33.15
CA ALA A 9 17.70 14.08 33.30
C ALA A 9 18.11 14.34 34.77
N GLU A 10 17.24 14.00 35.71
CA GLU A 10 17.49 14.11 37.15
C GLU A 10 18.66 13.22 37.59
N GLN A 11 18.67 11.92 37.21
CA GLN A 11 19.76 11.01 37.54
C GLN A 11 21.11 11.39 36.95
N CYS A 12 21.09 12.03 35.78
CA CYS A 12 22.31 12.50 35.13
C CYS A 12 22.70 13.95 35.52
N GLY A 13 21.91 14.67 36.30
CA GLY A 13 22.17 16.07 36.65
C GLY A 13 22.21 17.02 35.44
N VAL A 14 21.37 16.77 34.44
CA VAL A 14 21.34 17.54 33.17
C VAL A 14 19.90 17.97 32.83
N SER A 15 19.75 18.88 31.87
CA SER A 15 18.42 19.28 31.41
C SER A 15 17.77 18.17 30.57
N ARG A 16 16.42 18.15 30.55
CA ARG A 16 15.62 17.28 29.66
C ARG A 16 16.07 17.43 28.19
N THR A 17 16.37 18.66 27.76
CA THR A 17 16.82 18.96 26.39
C THR A 17 18.17 18.29 26.09
N THR A 18 19.08 18.26 27.08
CA THR A 18 20.38 17.57 26.94
C THR A 18 20.19 16.08 26.78
N VAL A 19 19.29 15.46 27.57
CA VAL A 19 18.96 14.02 27.42
C VAL A 19 18.38 13.72 26.04
N LEU A 20 17.42 14.52 25.57
CA LEU A 20 16.82 14.35 24.24
C LEU A 20 17.87 14.50 23.13
N ARG A 21 18.79 15.47 23.23
CA ARG A 21 19.90 15.61 22.28
C ARG A 21 20.81 14.37 22.28
N ALA A 22 21.21 13.89 23.44
CA ALA A 22 22.04 12.69 23.55
C ALA A 22 21.41 11.44 22.94
N LEU A 23 20.11 11.22 23.24
CA LEU A 23 19.33 10.08 22.73
C LEU A 23 19.05 10.15 21.22
N ASN A 24 18.96 11.36 20.65
CA ASN A 24 18.65 11.58 19.22
C ASN A 24 19.90 11.86 18.36
N GLY A 25 21.11 11.61 18.88
CA GLY A 25 22.36 11.82 18.11
C GLY A 25 22.81 13.28 17.97
N GLY A 26 22.17 14.20 18.69
CA GLY A 26 22.56 15.63 18.72
C GLY A 26 23.88 15.87 19.46
N SER A 27 24.41 17.09 19.32
CA SER A 27 25.68 17.50 19.93
C SER A 27 25.57 17.63 21.46
N VAL A 28 26.34 16.79 22.17
CA VAL A 28 26.50 16.80 23.64
C VAL A 28 27.94 16.33 23.90
N SER A 29 28.56 16.73 25.01
CA SER A 29 29.90 16.23 25.35
C SER A 29 29.90 14.69 25.44
N LYS A 30 31.03 14.07 25.08
CA LYS A 30 31.18 12.61 25.03
C LYS A 30 30.80 11.97 26.36
N ASP A 31 31.35 12.47 27.48
CA ASP A 31 31.12 11.95 28.82
C ASP A 31 29.65 12.05 29.24
N THR A 32 28.99 13.17 28.89
CA THR A 32 27.56 13.37 29.20
C THR A 32 26.71 12.41 28.38
N LYS A 33 27.05 12.19 27.11
CA LYS A 33 26.33 11.26 26.22
C LYS A 33 26.45 9.83 26.74
N GLU A 34 27.67 9.38 27.07
CA GLU A 34 27.91 8.04 27.59
C GLU A 34 27.13 7.80 28.90
N ARG A 35 27.16 8.76 29.84
CA ARG A 35 26.40 8.66 31.09
C ARG A 35 24.88 8.57 30.86
N ILE A 36 24.33 9.40 29.97
CA ILE A 36 22.91 9.36 29.63
C ILE A 36 22.52 8.03 28.98
N LEU A 37 23.33 7.52 28.04
CA LEU A 37 23.06 6.24 27.37
C LEU A 37 23.17 5.07 28.34
N GLN A 38 24.11 5.14 29.30
CA GLN A 38 24.24 4.10 30.32
C GLN A 38 23.02 4.08 31.26
N VAL A 39 22.60 5.23 31.79
CA VAL A 39 21.39 5.33 32.65
C VAL A 39 20.15 4.88 31.90
N ALA A 40 20.00 5.24 30.62
CA ALA A 40 18.90 4.80 29.78
C ALA A 40 18.88 3.28 29.59
N LYS A 41 20.05 2.67 29.36
CA LYS A 41 20.22 1.22 29.19
C LYS A 41 19.92 0.47 30.48
N ASP A 42 20.48 0.89 31.62
CA ASP A 42 20.32 0.24 32.92
C ASP A 42 18.86 0.25 33.41
N ASN A 43 18.11 1.26 32.99
CA ASN A 43 16.69 1.38 33.30
C ASN A 43 15.75 0.90 32.18
N ASN A 44 16.27 0.20 31.15
CA ASN A 44 15.50 -0.29 30.00
C ASN A 44 14.64 0.82 29.36
N TYR A 45 15.18 2.05 29.26
CA TYR A 45 14.47 3.14 28.63
C TYR A 45 14.18 2.85 27.15
N ARG A 46 12.93 2.96 26.77
CA ARG A 46 12.52 2.91 25.37
C ARG A 46 11.96 4.26 24.96
N PRO A 47 12.50 4.87 23.87
CA PRO A 47 11.96 6.11 23.37
C PRO A 47 10.46 5.98 23.06
N ASN A 48 9.65 6.88 23.56
CA ASN A 48 8.25 6.95 23.18
C ASN A 48 8.15 7.66 21.83
N LEU A 49 7.87 6.90 20.78
CA LEU A 49 7.77 7.42 19.41
C LEU A 49 6.61 8.42 19.26
N LEU A 50 5.50 8.24 19.99
CA LEU A 50 4.38 9.19 20.00
C LEU A 50 4.80 10.53 20.59
N ALA A 51 5.54 10.52 21.72
CA ALA A 51 6.06 11.75 22.32
C ALA A 51 7.11 12.42 21.41
N ARG A 52 7.87 11.63 20.64
CA ARG A 52 8.82 12.14 19.66
C ARG A 52 8.11 12.76 18.45
N SER A 53 7.06 12.15 17.94
CA SER A 53 6.27 12.68 16.82
C SER A 53 5.61 14.00 17.17
N LEU A 54 5.07 14.15 18.38
CA LEU A 54 4.52 15.41 18.89
C LEU A 54 5.55 16.56 18.91
N ASN A 55 6.81 16.25 19.22
CA ASN A 55 7.88 17.27 19.28
C ASN A 55 8.43 17.63 17.87
N HIS A 56 8.36 16.72 16.92
CA HIS A 56 8.93 16.91 15.58
C HIS A 56 7.87 17.10 14.49
N GLY A 57 6.58 16.99 14.81
CA GLY A 57 5.48 17.10 13.85
C GLY A 57 5.44 15.98 12.81
N ARG A 58 6.21 14.88 13.02
CA ARG A 58 6.32 13.76 12.08
C ARG A 58 6.20 12.43 12.79
N THR A 59 5.33 11.56 12.29
CA THR A 59 5.12 10.22 12.83
C THR A 59 6.06 9.18 12.23
N MET A 60 6.67 9.48 11.07
CA MET A 60 7.48 8.53 10.28
C MET A 60 6.74 7.20 10.08
N SER A 61 5.44 7.28 9.82
CA SER A 61 4.56 6.12 9.66
C SER A 61 3.74 6.22 8.39
N LEU A 62 3.67 5.13 7.64
CA LEU A 62 2.83 4.98 6.45
C LEU A 62 1.73 3.95 6.72
N GLY A 63 0.53 4.23 6.24
CA GLY A 63 -0.56 3.27 6.17
C GLY A 63 -0.52 2.49 4.84
N VAL A 64 -0.85 1.21 4.88
CA VAL A 64 -1.03 0.39 3.68
C VAL A 64 -2.32 -0.40 3.82
N VAL A 65 -3.28 -0.14 2.94
CA VAL A 65 -4.54 -0.90 2.87
C VAL A 65 -4.46 -1.85 1.70
N THR A 66 -4.59 -3.13 1.98
CA THR A 66 -4.58 -4.20 0.96
C THR A 66 -5.86 -5.00 1.01
N ILE A 67 -6.22 -5.64 -0.11
CA ILE A 67 -7.45 -6.43 -0.23
C ILE A 67 -7.34 -7.69 0.64
N ASN A 68 -6.27 -8.49 0.44
CA ASN A 68 -6.00 -9.70 1.21
C ASN A 68 -4.49 -9.99 1.26
N ILE A 69 -4.11 -11.02 1.98
CA ILE A 69 -2.73 -11.52 2.10
C ILE A 69 -2.59 -12.97 1.61
N GLU A 70 -3.55 -13.48 0.86
CA GLU A 70 -3.54 -14.82 0.26
C GLU A 70 -2.94 -14.79 -1.14
N ASN A 71 -3.20 -13.71 -1.88
CA ASN A 71 -2.65 -13.53 -3.23
C ASN A 71 -1.20 -13.05 -3.16
N MET A 72 -0.30 -13.82 -3.80
CA MET A 72 1.14 -13.54 -3.85
C MET A 72 1.48 -12.16 -4.43
N TYR A 73 0.65 -11.60 -5.30
CA TYR A 73 0.82 -10.23 -5.81
C TYR A 73 0.80 -9.20 -4.67
N PHE A 74 -0.21 -9.27 -3.79
CA PHE A 74 -0.29 -8.36 -2.66
C PHE A 74 0.83 -8.60 -1.66
N VAL A 75 1.17 -9.86 -1.35
CA VAL A 75 2.25 -10.21 -0.43
C VAL A 75 3.60 -9.65 -0.91
N GLN A 76 3.94 -9.81 -2.19
CA GLN A 76 5.18 -9.30 -2.76
C GLN A 76 5.21 -7.76 -2.78
N SER A 77 4.09 -7.12 -3.09
CA SER A 77 3.94 -5.67 -3.04
C SER A 77 4.16 -5.14 -1.64
N LEU A 78 3.50 -5.73 -0.62
CA LEU A 78 3.66 -5.36 0.78
C LEU A 78 5.11 -5.51 1.27
N ASN A 79 5.76 -6.62 0.93
CA ASN A 79 7.16 -6.84 1.28
C ASN A 79 8.08 -5.78 0.66
N THR A 80 7.82 -5.39 -0.58
CA THR A 80 8.60 -4.36 -1.28
C THR A 80 8.36 -2.98 -0.67
N ILE A 81 7.11 -2.61 -0.42
CA ILE A 81 6.73 -1.36 0.24
C ILE A 81 7.41 -1.27 1.61
N ASN A 82 7.32 -2.33 2.43
CA ASN A 82 7.91 -2.35 3.76
C ASN A 82 9.44 -2.14 3.72
N LYS A 83 10.15 -2.85 2.82
CA LYS A 83 11.61 -2.69 2.65
C LYS A 83 12.00 -1.28 2.20
N GLU A 84 11.26 -0.69 1.27
CA GLU A 84 11.56 0.65 0.76
C GLU A 84 11.19 1.75 1.76
N ALA A 85 10.15 1.55 2.57
CA ALA A 85 9.78 2.43 3.66
C ALA A 85 10.85 2.41 4.77
N ASP A 86 11.30 1.22 5.19
CA ASP A 86 12.34 1.04 6.21
C ASP A 86 13.66 1.71 5.83
N LYS A 87 14.12 1.57 4.58
CA LYS A 87 15.31 2.28 4.07
C LYS A 87 15.23 3.81 4.23
N ARG A 88 14.02 4.36 4.27
CA ARG A 88 13.74 5.79 4.45
C ARG A 88 13.37 6.16 5.89
N GLY A 89 13.45 5.20 6.82
CA GLY A 89 13.13 5.37 8.22
C GLY A 89 11.64 5.41 8.54
N TYR A 90 10.79 4.96 7.61
CA TYR A 90 9.35 4.86 7.85
C TYR A 90 8.95 3.49 8.37
N PHE A 91 8.03 3.49 9.31
CA PHE A 91 7.33 2.30 9.77
C PHE A 91 6.02 2.12 8.98
N THR A 92 5.72 0.90 8.53
CA THR A 92 4.48 0.60 7.80
C THR A 92 3.43 -0.03 8.70
N ASN A 93 2.19 0.47 8.61
CA ASN A 93 1.01 -0.07 9.26
C ASN A 93 0.14 -0.72 8.18
N ILE A 94 0.18 -2.04 8.09
CA ILE A 94 -0.54 -2.82 7.08
C ILE A 94 -1.89 -3.24 7.67
N VAL A 95 -2.97 -2.96 6.95
CA VAL A 95 -4.34 -3.36 7.28
C VAL A 95 -4.99 -4.04 6.08
N VAL A 96 -5.88 -4.99 6.35
CA VAL A 96 -6.56 -5.81 5.34
C VAL A 96 -8.05 -5.47 5.33
N CYS A 97 -8.60 -5.12 4.17
CA CYS A 97 -10.02 -4.75 4.05
C CYS A 97 -10.94 -5.93 3.68
N ASP A 98 -10.38 -7.08 3.35
CA ASP A 98 -11.10 -8.33 3.08
C ASP A 98 -12.26 -8.15 2.08
N ASP A 99 -11.98 -7.42 0.99
CA ASP A 99 -12.91 -7.14 -0.11
C ASP A 99 -14.22 -6.44 0.33
N SER A 100 -14.23 -5.80 1.50
CA SER A 100 -15.37 -5.05 2.03
C SER A 100 -15.25 -3.55 1.76
N LEU A 101 -16.16 -2.99 0.95
CA LEU A 101 -16.19 -1.57 0.58
C LEU A 101 -16.29 -0.63 1.79
N GLU A 102 -17.15 -0.99 2.75
CA GLU A 102 -17.34 -0.20 3.96
C GLU A 102 -16.12 -0.28 4.88
N TRP A 103 -15.56 -1.49 5.01
CA TRP A 103 -14.39 -1.70 5.84
C TRP A 103 -13.14 -0.99 5.29
N GLU A 104 -12.97 -0.95 3.97
CA GLU A 104 -11.90 -0.19 3.32
C GLU A 104 -11.94 1.29 3.73
N LYS A 105 -13.09 1.96 3.59
CA LYS A 105 -13.27 3.37 4.00
C LYS A 105 -12.94 3.57 5.48
N LYS A 106 -13.42 2.68 6.35
CA LYS A 106 -13.19 2.73 7.80
C LYS A 106 -11.70 2.57 8.16
N LEU A 107 -11.00 1.67 7.48
CA LEU A 107 -9.57 1.47 7.71
C LEU A 107 -8.74 2.68 7.24
N ILE A 108 -9.05 3.23 6.06
CA ILE A 108 -8.39 4.43 5.54
C ILE A 108 -8.59 5.60 6.52
N GLN A 109 -9.82 5.84 6.95
CA GLN A 109 -10.14 6.88 7.95
C GLN A 109 -9.36 6.66 9.25
N GLY A 110 -9.33 5.43 9.75
CA GLY A 110 -8.60 5.09 10.97
C GLY A 110 -7.08 5.26 10.87
N LEU A 111 -6.49 5.10 9.69
CA LEU A 111 -5.08 5.39 9.45
C LEU A 111 -4.82 6.91 9.42
N ALA A 112 -5.71 7.67 8.78
CA ALA A 112 -5.61 9.14 8.75
C ALA A 112 -5.71 9.73 10.18
N GLU A 113 -6.68 9.26 10.99
CA GLU A 113 -6.84 9.68 12.39
C GLU A 113 -5.62 9.35 13.26
N ARG A 114 -4.86 8.29 12.92
CA ARG A 114 -3.59 7.95 13.57
C ARG A 114 -2.40 8.74 13.04
N GLN A 115 -2.68 9.77 12.23
CA GLN A 115 -1.66 10.68 11.69
C GLN A 115 -0.56 9.96 10.88
N MET A 116 -0.95 8.99 10.06
CA MET A 116 -0.03 8.46 9.05
C MET A 116 0.42 9.58 8.11
N GLU A 117 1.67 9.62 7.72
CA GLU A 117 2.22 10.65 6.81
C GLU A 117 1.86 10.40 5.34
N GLY A 118 1.38 9.23 5.03
CA GLY A 118 0.86 8.83 3.72
C GLY A 118 0.14 7.50 3.81
N ILE A 119 -0.79 7.27 2.88
CA ILE A 119 -1.55 6.03 2.79
C ILE A 119 -1.44 5.48 1.38
N LEU A 120 -1.01 4.22 1.28
CA LEU A 120 -1.04 3.45 0.04
C LEU A 120 -2.24 2.50 0.08
N ILE A 121 -2.99 2.42 -1.00
CA ILE A 121 -4.19 1.57 -1.07
C ILE A 121 -4.23 0.74 -2.34
N ASN A 122 -4.71 -0.51 -2.25
CA ASN A 122 -5.21 -1.27 -3.40
C ASN A 122 -6.74 -1.09 -3.42
N PRO A 123 -7.28 -0.07 -4.13
CA PRO A 123 -8.66 0.34 -3.93
C PRO A 123 -9.65 -0.66 -4.52
N ILE A 124 -10.66 -1.02 -3.71
CA ILE A 124 -11.83 -1.77 -4.14
C ILE A 124 -13.08 -0.89 -4.29
N ASN A 125 -13.08 0.29 -3.66
CA ASN A 125 -14.08 1.33 -3.88
C ASN A 125 -13.76 2.14 -5.14
N LYS A 126 -14.77 2.79 -5.70
CA LYS A 126 -14.66 3.63 -6.88
C LYS A 126 -15.70 4.76 -6.89
N GLY A 127 -15.66 5.55 -7.96
CA GLY A 127 -16.65 6.59 -8.22
C GLY A 127 -16.41 7.88 -7.47
N LYS A 128 -17.28 8.85 -7.74
CA LYS A 128 -17.11 10.23 -7.26
C LYS A 128 -17.14 10.36 -5.74
N GLU A 129 -18.00 9.63 -5.09
CA GLU A 129 -18.10 9.66 -3.62
C GLU A 129 -16.80 9.18 -2.96
N PHE A 130 -16.19 8.12 -3.50
CA PHE A 130 -14.92 7.62 -2.97
C PHE A 130 -13.75 8.55 -3.32
N GLU A 131 -13.73 9.13 -4.52
CA GLU A 131 -12.76 10.18 -4.87
C GLU A 131 -12.81 11.34 -3.87
N ASP A 132 -14.02 11.88 -3.60
CA ASP A 132 -14.22 13.00 -2.68
C ASP A 132 -13.83 12.64 -1.25
N PHE A 133 -14.13 11.41 -0.82
CA PHE A 133 -13.66 10.88 0.46
C PHE A 133 -12.13 10.90 0.54
N LEU A 134 -11.42 10.35 -0.45
CA LEU A 134 -9.95 10.33 -0.44
C LEU A 134 -9.34 11.73 -0.48
N LEU A 135 -9.93 12.65 -1.27
CA LEU A 135 -9.48 14.04 -1.36
C LEU A 135 -9.77 14.86 -0.08
N SER A 136 -10.76 14.46 0.71
CA SER A 136 -11.08 15.11 1.99
C SER A 136 -10.08 14.78 3.10
N LEU A 137 -9.27 13.74 2.94
CA LEU A 137 -8.29 13.35 3.94
C LEU A 137 -7.13 14.35 3.99
N HIS A 138 -6.68 14.68 5.21
CA HIS A 138 -5.51 15.55 5.42
C HIS A 138 -4.16 14.83 5.24
N VAL A 139 -4.17 13.67 4.60
CA VAL A 139 -3.01 12.81 4.36
C VAL A 139 -2.96 12.45 2.87
N PRO A 140 -1.78 12.47 2.22
CA PRO A 140 -1.66 12.06 0.83
C PRO A 140 -1.98 10.57 0.67
N VAL A 141 -2.76 10.26 -0.37
CA VAL A 141 -3.14 8.89 -0.73
C VAL A 141 -2.58 8.55 -2.11
N VAL A 142 -2.03 7.33 -2.22
CA VAL A 142 -1.56 6.77 -3.49
C VAL A 142 -2.25 5.43 -3.73
N CYS A 143 -2.90 5.29 -4.87
CA CYS A 143 -3.48 4.04 -5.33
C CYS A 143 -2.42 3.13 -5.95
N ILE A 144 -2.57 1.83 -5.78
CA ILE A 144 -1.71 0.80 -6.39
C ILE A 144 -2.61 -0.15 -7.20
N GLY A 145 -2.30 -0.29 -8.48
CA GLY A 145 -3.03 -1.14 -9.41
C GLY A 145 -4.31 -0.48 -9.91
N ASN A 146 -5.40 -0.56 -9.18
CA ASN A 146 -6.66 0.04 -9.58
C ASN A 146 -6.63 1.57 -9.47
N GLN A 147 -7.04 2.26 -10.53
CA GLN A 147 -7.23 3.71 -10.53
C GLN A 147 -8.60 4.07 -9.97
N VAL A 148 -8.68 5.11 -9.16
CA VAL A 148 -9.96 5.69 -8.70
C VAL A 148 -10.36 6.85 -9.61
N SER A 149 -9.45 7.78 -9.85
CA SER A 149 -9.63 8.90 -10.78
C SER A 149 -8.26 9.50 -11.16
N GLU A 150 -8.25 10.42 -12.13
CA GLU A 150 -7.03 11.16 -12.53
C GLU A 150 -6.52 12.12 -11.44
N LYS A 151 -7.35 12.47 -10.46
CA LYS A 151 -6.96 13.36 -9.35
C LYS A 151 -6.19 12.65 -8.25
N ILE A 152 -6.29 11.33 -8.18
CA ILE A 152 -5.60 10.53 -7.18
C ILE A 152 -4.38 9.88 -7.83
N THR A 153 -3.21 10.13 -7.28
CA THR A 153 -1.97 9.52 -7.78
C THR A 153 -2.09 8.00 -7.77
N THR A 154 -1.80 7.38 -8.90
CA THR A 154 -1.87 5.91 -9.05
C THR A 154 -0.55 5.38 -9.60
N VAL A 155 -0.04 4.31 -8.98
CA VAL A 155 1.08 3.51 -9.46
C VAL A 155 0.52 2.22 -10.03
N GLN A 156 0.67 2.03 -11.33
CA GLN A 156 0.07 0.89 -12.04
C GLN A 156 0.93 0.44 -13.23
N VAL A 157 0.70 -0.78 -13.68
CA VAL A 157 1.18 -1.28 -14.97
C VAL A 157 0.18 -0.86 -16.05
N ASN A 158 0.65 -0.63 -17.27
CA ASN A 158 -0.26 -0.47 -18.41
C ASN A 158 -0.83 -1.85 -18.80
N GLU A 159 -1.88 -2.25 -18.12
CA GLU A 159 -2.48 -3.58 -18.22
C GLU A 159 -3.01 -3.87 -19.65
N MET A 160 -3.52 -2.85 -20.32
CA MET A 160 -4.00 -3.00 -21.70
C MET A 160 -2.85 -3.35 -22.65
N VAL A 161 -1.76 -2.58 -22.61
CA VAL A 161 -0.60 -2.82 -23.48
C VAL A 161 0.07 -4.15 -23.12
N ALA A 162 0.25 -4.45 -21.84
CA ALA A 162 0.83 -5.70 -21.38
C ALA A 162 0.04 -6.92 -21.87
N THR A 163 -1.29 -6.83 -21.86
CA THR A 163 -2.15 -7.93 -22.38
C THR A 163 -2.05 -8.04 -23.90
N MET A 164 -2.02 -6.92 -24.62
CA MET A 164 -1.80 -6.93 -26.07
C MET A 164 -0.46 -7.58 -26.44
N ASP A 165 0.61 -7.26 -25.73
CA ASP A 165 1.94 -7.84 -25.93
C ASP A 165 1.95 -9.35 -25.63
N ALA A 166 1.25 -9.79 -24.58
CA ALA A 166 1.09 -11.20 -24.27
C ALA A 166 0.38 -11.95 -25.41
N VAL A 167 -0.73 -11.42 -25.93
CA VAL A 167 -1.44 -12.02 -27.08
C VAL A 167 -0.53 -12.06 -28.30
N LYS A 168 0.15 -10.97 -28.65
CA LYS A 168 1.11 -10.92 -29.75
C LYS A 168 2.18 -12.00 -29.62
N HIS A 169 2.71 -12.20 -28.42
CA HIS A 169 3.70 -13.23 -28.14
C HIS A 169 3.11 -14.64 -28.38
N ILE A 170 1.90 -14.92 -27.89
CA ILE A 170 1.25 -16.23 -28.07
C ILE A 170 1.01 -16.50 -29.55
N VAL A 171 0.49 -15.53 -30.31
CA VAL A 171 0.27 -15.64 -31.75
C VAL A 171 1.59 -15.86 -32.49
N SER A 172 2.68 -15.17 -32.11
CA SER A 172 4.01 -15.37 -32.73
C SER A 172 4.59 -16.79 -32.51
N LYS A 173 4.05 -17.56 -31.55
CA LYS A 173 4.38 -18.98 -31.32
C LYS A 173 3.54 -19.94 -32.13
N GLY A 174 2.61 -19.42 -32.97
CA GLY A 174 1.78 -20.23 -33.85
C GLY A 174 0.51 -20.80 -33.21
N TYR A 175 0.09 -20.25 -32.05
CA TYR A 175 -1.17 -20.64 -31.45
C TYR A 175 -2.34 -20.00 -32.20
N GLU A 176 -3.29 -20.82 -32.62
CA GLU A 176 -4.49 -20.41 -33.37
C GLU A 176 -5.74 -20.30 -32.52
N LYS A 177 -5.69 -20.76 -31.26
CA LYS A 177 -6.79 -20.69 -30.30
C LYS A 177 -6.28 -20.12 -28.99
N ILE A 178 -6.87 -19.01 -28.55
CA ILE A 178 -6.47 -18.31 -27.32
C ILE A 178 -7.69 -18.09 -26.45
N LEU A 179 -7.61 -18.55 -25.20
CA LEU A 179 -8.64 -18.35 -24.20
C LEU A 179 -8.16 -17.31 -23.16
N PHE A 180 -8.92 -16.24 -23.00
CA PHE A 180 -8.70 -15.25 -21.94
C PHE A 180 -9.70 -15.48 -20.81
N ILE A 181 -9.18 -15.80 -19.63
CA ILE A 181 -9.99 -16.01 -18.43
C ILE A 181 -9.74 -14.83 -17.50
N CYS A 182 -10.78 -14.12 -17.12
CA CYS A 182 -10.70 -13.03 -16.15
C CYS A 182 -11.76 -13.21 -15.05
N PRO A 183 -11.57 -12.56 -13.87
CA PRO A 183 -12.63 -12.48 -12.87
C PRO A 183 -13.89 -11.84 -13.46
N PRO A 184 -15.08 -12.14 -12.90
CA PRO A 184 -16.33 -11.58 -13.38
C PRO A 184 -16.32 -10.05 -13.36
N LEU A 185 -16.49 -9.43 -14.53
CA LEU A 185 -16.59 -7.97 -14.66
C LEU A 185 -17.98 -7.43 -14.36
N GLU A 186 -18.93 -8.29 -14.06
CA GLU A 186 -20.28 -7.90 -13.60
C GLU A 186 -20.24 -7.05 -12.32
N MET A 187 -19.19 -7.25 -11.52
CA MET A 187 -18.94 -6.46 -10.29
C MET A 187 -18.49 -5.03 -10.56
N LYS A 188 -18.19 -4.66 -11.81
CA LYS A 188 -17.68 -3.31 -12.18
C LYS A 188 -18.62 -2.17 -11.77
N GLU A 189 -19.92 -2.43 -11.64
CA GLU A 189 -20.88 -1.40 -11.19
C GLU A 189 -20.76 -1.13 -9.70
N VAL A 190 -20.28 -2.09 -8.91
CA VAL A 190 -20.19 -2.04 -7.46
C VAL A 190 -18.76 -1.81 -6.98
N LYS A 191 -17.79 -2.53 -7.56
CA LYS A 191 -16.38 -2.54 -7.14
C LYS A 191 -15.46 -1.97 -8.21
N ASN A 192 -14.27 -1.58 -7.77
CA ASN A 192 -13.21 -1.14 -8.65
C ASN A 192 -12.52 -2.36 -9.30
N THR A 193 -12.84 -2.62 -10.54
CA THR A 193 -12.27 -3.69 -11.36
C THR A 193 -11.36 -3.14 -12.47
N TYR A 194 -10.87 -1.92 -12.33
CA TYR A 194 -10.14 -1.18 -13.34
C TYR A 194 -9.03 -2.01 -14.02
N THR A 195 -8.17 -2.67 -13.26
CA THR A 195 -7.07 -3.48 -13.83
C THR A 195 -7.58 -4.64 -14.68
N HIS A 196 -8.67 -5.28 -14.27
CA HIS A 196 -9.29 -6.38 -15.03
C HIS A 196 -9.96 -5.87 -16.30
N GLU A 197 -10.65 -4.73 -16.24
CA GLU A 197 -11.26 -4.07 -17.40
C GLU A 197 -10.18 -3.67 -18.43
N GLN A 198 -9.04 -3.14 -17.98
CA GLN A 198 -7.94 -2.80 -18.87
C GLN A 198 -7.29 -4.04 -19.54
N ARG A 199 -7.17 -5.16 -18.83
CA ARG A 199 -6.69 -6.42 -19.39
C ARG A 199 -7.65 -6.97 -20.43
N GLU A 200 -8.96 -6.98 -20.12
CA GLU A 200 -9.98 -7.41 -21.09
C GLU A 200 -9.96 -6.53 -22.34
N LEU A 201 -9.88 -5.21 -22.16
CA LEU A 201 -9.78 -4.27 -23.28
C LEU A 201 -8.56 -4.54 -24.15
N GLY A 202 -7.40 -4.79 -23.54
CA GLY A 202 -6.17 -5.17 -24.24
C GLY A 202 -6.33 -6.46 -25.05
N PHE A 203 -6.97 -7.46 -24.47
CA PHE A 203 -7.26 -8.71 -25.17
C PHE A 203 -8.21 -8.50 -26.37
N ARG A 204 -9.30 -7.77 -26.21
CA ARG A 204 -10.26 -7.46 -27.29
C ARG A 204 -9.62 -6.63 -28.40
N ASN A 205 -8.76 -5.67 -28.06
CA ASN A 205 -8.00 -4.91 -29.06
C ASN A 205 -7.08 -5.82 -29.87
N ALA A 206 -6.42 -6.76 -29.20
CA ALA A 206 -5.58 -7.75 -29.90
C ALA A 206 -6.38 -8.69 -30.81
N MET A 207 -7.60 -9.09 -30.42
CA MET A 207 -8.49 -9.88 -31.29
C MET A 207 -8.74 -9.20 -32.63
N GLY A 208 -8.93 -7.89 -32.64
CA GLY A 208 -9.09 -7.10 -33.87
C GLY A 208 -7.84 -7.08 -34.77
N MET A 209 -6.66 -7.30 -34.18
CA MET A 209 -5.39 -7.31 -34.93
C MET A 209 -5.07 -8.68 -35.56
N TYR A 210 -5.70 -9.76 -35.09
CA TYR A 210 -5.44 -11.15 -35.52
C TYR A 210 -6.75 -11.88 -35.85
N PRO A 211 -7.44 -11.51 -36.95
CA PRO A 211 -8.77 -12.03 -37.28
C PRO A 211 -8.80 -13.52 -37.56
N ASP A 212 -7.67 -14.11 -37.96
CA ASP A 212 -7.55 -15.54 -38.26
C ASP A 212 -7.32 -16.39 -37.00
N VAL A 213 -7.11 -15.77 -35.84
CA VAL A 213 -6.90 -16.47 -34.56
C VAL A 213 -8.23 -16.55 -33.81
N ASN A 214 -8.61 -17.78 -33.44
CA ASN A 214 -9.83 -17.97 -32.64
C ASN A 214 -9.56 -17.59 -31.19
N MET A 215 -10.16 -16.48 -30.75
CA MET A 215 -10.01 -15.96 -29.40
C MET A 215 -11.35 -15.94 -28.68
N HIS A 216 -11.34 -16.42 -27.44
CA HIS A 216 -12.53 -16.46 -26.58
C HIS A 216 -12.27 -15.84 -25.23
N VAL A 217 -13.29 -15.15 -24.66
CA VAL A 217 -13.23 -14.52 -23.33
C VAL A 217 -14.20 -15.21 -22.39
N ILE A 218 -13.70 -15.70 -21.27
CA ILE A 218 -14.50 -16.20 -20.17
C ILE A 218 -14.34 -15.24 -18.99
N GLY A 219 -15.43 -14.57 -18.64
CA GLY A 219 -15.47 -13.57 -17.55
C GLY A 219 -16.67 -13.76 -16.63
N LYS A 220 -17.12 -14.99 -16.40
CA LYS A 220 -18.27 -15.35 -15.56
C LYS A 220 -17.85 -16.19 -14.37
N ASN A 221 -18.72 -16.22 -13.34
CA ASN A 221 -18.48 -17.02 -12.14
C ASN A 221 -18.36 -18.54 -12.40
N GLU A 222 -18.94 -19.04 -13.50
CA GLU A 222 -18.98 -20.46 -13.87
C GLU A 222 -17.91 -20.84 -14.89
N PHE A 223 -16.75 -20.15 -14.88
CA PHE A 223 -15.70 -20.33 -15.89
C PHE A 223 -15.22 -21.78 -16.03
N LEU A 224 -15.24 -22.59 -14.97
CA LEU A 224 -14.85 -24.00 -15.04
C LEU A 224 -15.78 -24.84 -15.91
N GLN A 225 -17.08 -24.51 -15.94
CA GLN A 225 -18.05 -25.20 -16.82
C GLN A 225 -17.88 -24.75 -18.28
N GLU A 226 -17.60 -23.47 -18.51
CA GLU A 226 -17.38 -22.93 -19.85
C GLU A 226 -16.05 -23.44 -20.45
N VAL A 227 -14.98 -23.58 -19.67
CA VAL A 227 -13.69 -24.14 -20.15
C VAL A 227 -13.83 -25.56 -20.68
N GLN A 228 -14.75 -26.36 -20.16
CA GLN A 228 -15.00 -27.72 -20.61
C GLN A 228 -15.77 -27.78 -21.95
N THR A 229 -16.37 -26.70 -22.40
CA THR A 229 -17.20 -26.57 -23.60
C THR A 229 -16.50 -25.89 -24.77
N VAL A 230 -15.32 -25.30 -24.58
CA VAL A 230 -14.48 -24.65 -25.60
C VAL A 230 -13.32 -25.55 -26.04
#